data_aaed6958d7b0f87938c5b9e87ecb58e0
#
_entry.id   aaed6958d7b0f87938c5b9e87ecb58e0
#
_cell.length_a   1.000
_cell.length_b   1.000
_cell.length_c   1.000
_cell.angle_alpha   90.00
_cell.angle_beta   90.00
_cell.angle_gamma   90.00
#
_symmetry.space_group_name_H-M   'P 1'
#
loop_
_entity.id
_entity.type
_entity.pdbx_description
1 polymer ?
#
loop_
_entity_poly.entity_id
_entity_poly.type
_entity_poly.pdbx_seq_one_letter_code
_entity_poly.pdbx_strand_id
1 'polypeptide(L)'
;MHKHNRRAVLTALLGSVAGAVVLYKSPALAQPGSAQPVGAGEPGSVTAIDTLLDPDATMIQHAVAANERLRKSFPEGFALGKEHQPHISVLQRYVKTQDLNKYYDAVGKVLAGEKPTTWKLKAYKYYYIPWKNIGLAGIVIEPTDDLVRYQQKLIDVVTPFTVETGTASAFVTTKEDPEINQPTIDYVANFVPNETGKKFNPHVTIGLASQDYLKKMLDEKFEAFTFSPAKASVYHLGNFGTARKLLKSWQL
;
A
#
# COMPACT_ATOMS: atom_id res chain seq x y z
N MET A 1 -9.35 39.34 -1.36
CA MET A 1 -9.87 38.22 -0.53
C MET A 1 -10.19 37.07 -1.46
N HIS A 2 -9.24 36.16 -1.67
CA HIS A 2 -9.43 34.96 -2.49
C HIS A 2 -9.68 33.77 -1.56
N LYS A 3 -10.91 33.29 -1.53
CA LYS A 3 -11.28 32.02 -0.92
C LYS A 3 -10.69 30.91 -1.80
N HIS A 4 -9.52 30.41 -1.45
CA HIS A 4 -8.93 29.24 -2.13
C HIS A 4 -9.75 28.01 -1.78
N ASN A 5 -10.13 27.33 -2.83
CA ASN A 5 -11.01 26.18 -2.86
C ASN A 5 -10.37 24.99 -2.10
N ARG A 6 -10.61 24.90 -0.79
CA ARG A 6 -10.08 23.83 0.09
C ARG A 6 -10.61 22.43 -0.26
N ARG A 7 -11.69 22.35 -1.04
CA ARG A 7 -12.35 21.08 -1.42
C ARG A 7 -11.57 20.26 -2.46
N ALA A 8 -10.88 20.89 -3.39
CA ALA A 8 -10.22 20.20 -4.49
C ALA A 8 -8.96 19.40 -4.09
N VAL A 9 -8.34 19.74 -2.95
CA VAL A 9 -7.11 19.06 -2.48
C VAL A 9 -7.43 17.82 -1.66
N LEU A 10 -8.58 17.79 -0.98
CA LEU A 10 -9.01 16.66 -0.16
C LEU A 10 -9.57 15.51 -0.99
N THR A 11 -10.25 15.81 -2.09
CA THR A 11 -10.88 14.80 -2.95
C THR A 11 -9.86 13.86 -3.62
N ALA A 12 -8.63 14.33 -3.79
CA ALA A 12 -7.55 13.53 -4.38
C ALA A 12 -6.93 12.49 -3.41
N LEU A 13 -7.19 12.62 -2.09
CA LEU A 13 -6.65 11.72 -1.05
C LEU A 13 -7.74 10.91 -0.33
N LEU A 14 -9.01 11.31 -0.48
CA LEU A 14 -10.15 10.71 0.21
C LEU A 14 -11.07 10.05 -0.81
N GLY A 15 -11.02 8.74 -0.92
CA GLY A 15 -12.14 7.98 -1.47
C GLY A 15 -13.37 8.24 -0.61
N SER A 16 -14.40 8.84 -1.19
CA SER A 16 -15.58 9.46 -0.57
C SER A 16 -16.30 8.58 0.45
N VAL A 17 -16.65 9.16 1.57
CA VAL A 17 -17.74 8.68 2.43
C VAL A 17 -19.02 9.42 2.02
N ALA A 18 -19.83 8.80 1.16
CA ALA A 18 -21.25 9.16 1.00
C ALA A 18 -22.06 8.26 1.91
N GLY A 19 -22.65 8.79 2.96
CA GLY A 19 -23.53 8.07 3.87
C GLY A 19 -24.81 7.64 3.16
N ALA A 20 -25.05 6.33 3.09
CA ALA A 20 -26.37 5.75 2.85
C ALA A 20 -26.70 4.85 4.04
N VAL A 21 -27.79 5.18 4.75
CA VAL A 21 -28.40 4.32 5.77
C VAL A 21 -28.94 3.08 5.05
N VAL A 22 -28.42 1.91 5.34
CA VAL A 22 -28.96 0.64 4.88
C VAL A 22 -29.20 -0.29 6.06
N LEU A 23 -30.44 -0.72 6.17
CA LEU A 23 -30.97 -1.66 7.15
C LEU A 23 -30.19 -2.98 7.18
N TYR A 24 -29.81 -3.39 8.36
CA TYR A 24 -29.12 -4.66 8.60
C TYR A 24 -30.03 -5.86 8.31
N LYS A 25 -29.63 -6.70 7.34
CA LYS A 25 -29.97 -8.11 7.25
C LYS A 25 -28.74 -8.92 7.60
N SER A 26 -28.89 -9.89 8.51
CA SER A 26 -27.84 -10.76 9.01
C SER A 26 -27.07 -11.50 7.91
N PRO A 27 -25.74 -11.69 8.04
CA PRO A 27 -24.95 -12.32 6.99
C PRO A 27 -25.03 -13.85 7.05
N ALA A 28 -25.32 -14.45 5.90
CA ALA A 28 -25.01 -15.83 5.63
C ALA A 28 -23.47 -15.99 5.55
N LEU A 29 -22.95 -17.10 6.08
CA LEU A 29 -21.54 -17.49 6.06
C LEU A 29 -20.99 -17.43 4.62
N ALA A 30 -20.04 -16.54 4.37
CA ALA A 30 -19.35 -16.43 3.09
C ALA A 30 -18.33 -17.57 2.97
N GLN A 31 -18.46 -18.36 1.93
CA GLN A 31 -17.44 -19.31 1.47
C GLN A 31 -16.19 -18.56 0.99
N PRO A 32 -14.97 -19.17 1.07
CA PRO A 32 -13.75 -18.54 0.61
C PRO A 32 -13.85 -18.22 -0.89
N GLY A 33 -13.78 -16.92 -1.20
CA GLY A 33 -13.91 -16.41 -2.55
C GLY A 33 -12.83 -16.97 -3.48
N SER A 34 -13.23 -17.69 -4.48
CA SER A 34 -12.43 -18.04 -5.65
C SER A 34 -11.99 -16.74 -6.35
N ALA A 35 -10.69 -16.59 -6.59
CA ALA A 35 -10.15 -15.49 -7.39
C ALA A 35 -10.89 -15.43 -8.73
N GLN A 36 -11.50 -14.30 -9.04
CA GLN A 36 -12.10 -14.09 -10.36
C GLN A 36 -10.99 -14.07 -11.41
N PRO A 37 -11.13 -14.78 -12.53
CA PRO A 37 -10.16 -14.69 -13.61
C PRO A 37 -10.06 -13.24 -14.09
N VAL A 38 -8.87 -12.67 -14.03
CA VAL A 38 -8.57 -11.38 -14.67
C VAL A 38 -8.80 -11.61 -16.17
N GLY A 39 -9.81 -10.95 -16.75
CA GLY A 39 -10.07 -11.02 -18.17
C GLY A 39 -8.78 -10.75 -18.96
N ALA A 40 -8.59 -11.47 -20.07
CA ALA A 40 -7.44 -11.25 -20.95
C ALA A 40 -7.43 -9.78 -21.36
N GLY A 41 -6.45 -9.00 -20.83
CA GLY A 41 -6.29 -7.59 -21.17
C GLY A 41 -5.96 -7.45 -22.66
N GLU A 42 -6.31 -6.30 -23.23
CA GLU A 42 -5.93 -5.94 -24.60
C GLU A 42 -4.42 -6.19 -24.80
N PRO A 43 -4.00 -6.71 -26.00
CA PRO A 43 -2.58 -6.93 -26.29
C PRO A 43 -1.77 -5.65 -26.04
N GLY A 44 -0.72 -5.76 -25.21
CA GLY A 44 0.14 -4.63 -24.84
C GLY A 44 -0.34 -3.83 -23.62
N SER A 45 -1.48 -4.17 -23.00
CA SER A 45 -1.92 -3.51 -21.76
C SER A 45 -0.98 -3.79 -20.60
N VAL A 46 -0.89 -2.81 -19.70
CA VAL A 46 0.00 -2.80 -18.54
C VAL A 46 -0.82 -2.56 -17.28
N THR A 47 -0.48 -3.26 -16.21
CA THR A 47 -1.11 -3.14 -14.89
C THR A 47 -0.08 -2.66 -13.88
N ALA A 48 -0.34 -1.54 -13.21
CA ALA A 48 0.47 -1.06 -12.09
C ALA A 48 0.12 -1.85 -10.82
N ILE A 49 1.09 -2.49 -10.22
CA ILE A 49 0.86 -3.36 -9.06
C ILE A 49 1.78 -3.02 -7.89
N ASP A 50 1.32 -3.40 -6.69
CA ASP A 50 2.12 -3.49 -5.47
C ASP A 50 2.16 -4.93 -4.98
N THR A 51 3.36 -5.49 -4.84
CA THR A 51 3.59 -6.73 -4.10
C THR A 51 3.98 -6.35 -2.68
N LEU A 52 3.16 -6.75 -1.73
CA LEU A 52 3.22 -6.28 -0.36
C LEU A 52 3.15 -7.43 0.65
N LEU A 53 3.56 -7.13 1.89
CA LEU A 53 3.39 -8.00 3.06
C LEU A 53 2.30 -7.41 3.96
N ASP A 54 1.29 -8.21 4.25
CA ASP A 54 0.28 -7.88 5.26
C ASP A 54 0.83 -8.26 6.64
N PRO A 55 0.89 -7.32 7.61
CA PRO A 55 1.44 -7.59 8.93
C PRO A 55 0.47 -8.39 9.82
N ASP A 56 1.00 -8.93 10.90
CA ASP A 56 0.21 -9.58 11.96
C ASP A 56 -0.61 -8.59 12.79
N ALA A 57 -1.41 -9.14 13.71
CA ALA A 57 -2.29 -8.36 14.58
C ALA A 57 -1.54 -7.32 15.43
N THR A 58 -0.27 -7.57 15.78
CA THR A 58 0.54 -6.63 16.57
C THR A 58 0.73 -5.32 15.84
N MET A 59 1.24 -5.36 14.61
CA MET A 59 1.41 -4.13 13.81
C MET A 59 0.05 -3.49 13.49
N ILE A 60 -0.98 -4.29 13.18
CA ILE A 60 -2.31 -3.75 12.88
C ILE A 60 -2.85 -2.94 14.06
N GLN A 61 -2.74 -3.43 15.29
CA GLN A 61 -3.19 -2.71 16.49
C GLN A 61 -2.44 -1.39 16.67
N HIS A 62 -1.12 -1.37 16.52
CA HIS A 62 -0.33 -0.14 16.60
C HIS A 62 -0.67 0.84 15.50
N ALA A 63 -0.84 0.37 14.26
CA ALA A 63 -1.19 1.22 13.12
C ALA A 63 -2.58 1.84 13.31
N VAL A 64 -3.59 1.07 13.73
CA VAL A 64 -4.95 1.56 14.00
C VAL A 64 -4.96 2.57 15.12
N ALA A 65 -4.29 2.30 16.24
CA ALA A 65 -4.20 3.25 17.37
C ALA A 65 -3.54 4.58 16.96
N ALA A 66 -2.47 4.51 16.15
CA ALA A 66 -1.82 5.71 15.61
C ALA A 66 -2.75 6.45 14.63
N ASN A 67 -3.46 5.74 13.74
CA ASN A 67 -4.42 6.33 12.82
C ASN A 67 -5.56 7.05 13.55
N GLU A 68 -6.10 6.48 14.62
CA GLU A 68 -7.13 7.13 15.44
C GLU A 68 -6.63 8.46 16.05
N ARG A 69 -5.38 8.51 16.50
CA ARG A 69 -4.75 9.74 16.99
C ARG A 69 -4.64 10.79 15.87
N LEU A 70 -4.17 10.38 14.68
CA LEU A 70 -4.09 11.27 13.53
C LEU A 70 -5.46 11.84 13.15
N ARG A 71 -6.49 10.99 13.09
CA ARG A 71 -7.85 11.38 12.75
C ARG A 71 -8.50 12.29 13.79
N LYS A 72 -8.15 12.18 15.07
CA LYS A 72 -8.59 13.17 16.09
C LYS A 72 -8.01 14.57 15.80
N SER A 73 -6.77 14.64 15.30
CA SER A 73 -6.11 15.89 14.92
C SER A 73 -6.52 16.37 13.52
N PHE A 74 -6.85 15.45 12.61
CA PHE A 74 -7.22 15.73 11.22
C PHE A 74 -8.36 14.80 10.80
N PRO A 75 -9.64 15.16 11.14
CA PRO A 75 -10.80 14.30 10.90
C PRO A 75 -11.05 13.94 9.42
N GLU A 76 -10.53 14.75 8.49
CA GLU A 76 -10.61 14.51 7.05
C GLU A 76 -9.65 13.41 6.58
N GLY A 77 -8.75 12.92 7.44
CA GLY A 77 -7.87 11.80 7.15
C GLY A 77 -8.63 10.48 7.01
N PHE A 78 -8.11 9.59 6.18
CA PHE A 78 -8.72 8.27 5.98
C PHE A 78 -8.60 7.38 7.24
N ALA A 79 -9.59 6.50 7.44
CA ALA A 79 -9.53 5.43 8.43
C ALA A 79 -8.82 4.20 7.86
N LEU A 80 -7.94 3.58 8.65
CA LEU A 80 -7.44 2.25 8.33
C LEU A 80 -8.56 1.20 8.41
N GLY A 81 -8.57 0.28 7.47
CA GLY A 81 -9.60 -0.74 7.34
C GLY A 81 -9.54 -1.43 5.98
N LYS A 82 -10.66 -1.93 5.49
CA LYS A 82 -10.72 -2.68 4.22
C LYS A 82 -10.25 -1.85 3.00
N GLU A 83 -10.55 -0.54 2.99
CA GLU A 83 -10.20 0.38 1.89
C GLU A 83 -8.77 0.91 2.01
N HIS A 84 -8.20 0.89 3.20
CA HIS A 84 -6.84 1.34 3.53
C HIS A 84 -6.21 0.35 4.49
N GLN A 85 -5.88 -0.83 3.97
CA GLN A 85 -5.32 -1.90 4.79
C GLN A 85 -3.85 -1.62 5.12
N PRO A 86 -3.43 -1.72 6.40
CA PRO A 86 -2.02 -1.62 6.78
C PRO A 86 -1.18 -2.68 6.07
N HIS A 87 -0.10 -2.27 5.42
CA HIS A 87 0.77 -3.17 4.68
C HIS A 87 2.18 -2.60 4.54
N ILE A 88 3.12 -3.44 4.15
CA ILE A 88 4.49 -3.06 3.77
C ILE A 88 4.62 -3.26 2.27
N SER A 89 4.75 -2.19 1.49
CA SER A 89 5.10 -2.29 0.07
C SER A 89 6.52 -2.84 -0.07
N VAL A 90 6.65 -3.96 -0.78
CA VAL A 90 7.95 -4.57 -1.05
C VAL A 90 8.42 -4.24 -2.46
N LEU A 91 7.50 -4.24 -3.43
CA LEU A 91 7.86 -3.98 -4.83
C LEU A 91 6.67 -3.43 -5.62
N GLN A 92 6.81 -2.20 -6.14
CA GLN A 92 5.86 -1.65 -7.10
C GLN A 92 6.43 -1.73 -8.52
N ARG A 93 5.64 -2.20 -9.47
CA ARG A 93 6.04 -2.39 -10.88
C ARG A 93 4.87 -2.25 -11.83
N TYR A 94 5.22 -1.98 -13.09
CA TYR A 94 4.34 -2.16 -14.23
C TYR A 94 4.51 -3.58 -14.76
N VAL A 95 3.43 -4.36 -14.81
CA VAL A 95 3.41 -5.74 -15.29
C VAL A 95 2.62 -5.81 -16.59
N LYS A 96 3.11 -6.53 -17.60
CA LYS A 96 2.32 -6.85 -18.79
C LYS A 96 1.06 -7.59 -18.34
N THR A 97 -0.11 -7.05 -18.60
CA THR A 97 -1.39 -7.59 -18.06
C THR A 97 -1.56 -9.06 -18.42
N GLN A 98 -1.16 -9.48 -19.62
CA GLN A 98 -1.18 -10.87 -20.06
C GLN A 98 -0.25 -11.80 -19.26
N ASP A 99 0.76 -11.27 -18.58
CA ASP A 99 1.74 -12.03 -17.81
C ASP A 99 1.47 -12.04 -16.29
N LEU A 100 0.35 -11.44 -15.83
CA LEU A 100 0.00 -11.39 -14.40
C LEU A 100 0.01 -12.76 -13.73
N ASN A 101 -0.51 -13.80 -14.37
CA ASN A 101 -0.49 -15.14 -13.79
C ASN A 101 0.94 -15.69 -13.63
N LYS A 102 1.82 -15.45 -14.62
CA LYS A 102 3.24 -15.82 -14.53
C LYS A 102 3.94 -15.03 -13.41
N TYR A 103 3.59 -13.76 -13.27
CA TYR A 103 4.04 -12.91 -12.17
C TYR A 103 3.64 -13.52 -10.81
N TYR A 104 2.37 -13.89 -10.62
CA TYR A 104 1.90 -14.50 -9.37
C TYR A 104 2.60 -15.83 -9.07
N ASP A 105 2.81 -16.67 -10.09
CA ASP A 105 3.52 -17.94 -9.93
C ASP A 105 4.98 -17.70 -9.50
N ALA A 106 5.66 -16.70 -10.06
CA ALA A 106 7.01 -16.34 -9.67
C ALA A 106 7.08 -15.84 -8.23
N VAL A 107 6.18 -14.95 -7.81
CA VAL A 107 6.05 -14.48 -6.42
C VAL A 107 5.80 -15.65 -5.48
N GLY A 108 4.86 -16.54 -5.81
CA GLY A 108 4.52 -17.71 -5.01
C GLY A 108 5.71 -18.65 -4.78
N LYS A 109 6.56 -18.85 -5.81
CA LYS A 109 7.79 -19.65 -5.69
C LYS A 109 8.81 -19.03 -4.73
N VAL A 110 8.96 -17.70 -4.76
CA VAL A 110 9.84 -17.00 -3.81
C VAL A 110 9.30 -17.15 -2.39
N LEU A 111 8.01 -16.93 -2.18
CA LEU A 111 7.35 -17.06 -0.87
C LEU A 111 7.52 -18.47 -0.28
N ALA A 112 7.38 -19.52 -1.08
CA ALA A 112 7.54 -20.89 -0.63
C ALA A 112 8.95 -21.18 -0.07
N GLY A 113 9.96 -20.42 -0.52
CA GLY A 113 11.35 -20.57 -0.06
C GLY A 113 11.75 -19.69 1.12
N GLU A 114 10.96 -18.65 1.46
CA GLU A 114 11.40 -17.59 2.39
C GLU A 114 10.83 -17.68 3.81
N LYS A 115 9.71 -18.29 4.05
CA LYS A 115 9.04 -18.41 5.36
C LYS A 115 8.89 -17.07 6.11
N PRO A 116 8.24 -16.05 5.54
CA PRO A 116 8.18 -14.71 6.13
C PRO A 116 7.55 -14.62 7.51
N THR A 117 6.68 -15.57 7.89
CA THR A 117 6.09 -15.64 9.24
C THR A 117 7.10 -15.84 10.37
N THR A 118 8.31 -16.31 10.03
CA THR A 118 9.39 -16.48 11.02
C THR A 118 10.20 -15.21 11.25
N TRP A 119 10.05 -14.20 10.38
CA TRP A 119 10.79 -12.94 10.50
C TRP A 119 10.30 -12.14 11.69
N LYS A 120 11.25 -11.52 12.40
CA LYS A 120 10.98 -10.62 13.50
C LYS A 120 11.30 -9.20 13.05
N LEU A 121 10.33 -8.57 12.39
CA LEU A 121 10.45 -7.21 11.91
C LEU A 121 10.30 -6.23 13.08
N LYS A 122 11.18 -5.25 13.16
CA LYS A 122 11.16 -4.25 14.23
C LYS A 122 10.67 -2.90 13.71
N ALA A 123 9.56 -2.43 14.25
CA ALA A 123 9.09 -1.06 14.12
C ALA A 123 9.83 -0.19 15.13
N TYR A 124 10.36 0.98 14.71
CA TYR A 124 11.28 1.73 15.59
C TYR A 124 11.11 3.24 15.59
N LYS A 125 10.34 3.82 14.66
CA LYS A 125 10.06 5.26 14.64
C LYS A 125 8.86 5.61 13.78
N TYR A 126 8.32 6.81 13.98
CA TYR A 126 7.44 7.44 13.02
C TYR A 126 8.21 8.19 11.94
N TYR A 127 7.57 8.42 10.80
CA TYR A 127 8.02 9.34 9.77
C TYR A 127 6.81 9.94 9.06
N TYR A 128 6.99 10.93 8.21
CA TYR A 128 5.97 11.38 7.28
C TYR A 128 6.56 11.92 5.98
N ILE A 129 5.77 11.85 4.92
CA ILE A 129 6.04 12.48 3.63
C ILE A 129 5.23 13.78 3.59
N PRO A 130 5.88 14.95 3.49
CA PRO A 130 5.17 16.23 3.48
C PRO A 130 4.41 16.46 2.17
N TRP A 131 3.20 16.99 2.27
CA TRP A 131 2.40 17.41 1.13
C TRP A 131 1.63 18.70 1.48
N LYS A 132 2.05 19.84 0.90
CA LYS A 132 1.48 21.16 1.22
C LYS A 132 1.54 21.42 2.74
N ASN A 133 0.39 21.56 3.42
CA ASN A 133 0.28 21.78 4.87
C ASN A 133 -0.02 20.51 5.68
N ILE A 134 -0.12 19.35 5.02
CA ILE A 134 -0.35 18.05 5.64
C ILE A 134 0.81 17.11 5.36
N GLY A 135 0.80 15.91 5.93
CA GLY A 135 1.75 14.85 5.63
C GLY A 135 1.09 13.48 5.70
N LEU A 136 1.64 12.55 4.92
CA LEU A 136 1.30 11.13 4.97
C LEU A 136 2.24 10.45 5.95
N ALA A 137 1.71 10.02 7.09
CA ALA A 137 2.48 9.43 8.18
C ALA A 137 2.59 7.91 8.07
N GLY A 138 3.69 7.37 8.57
CA GLY A 138 3.96 5.95 8.63
C GLY A 138 4.78 5.53 9.84
N ILE A 139 4.75 4.23 10.14
CA ILE A 139 5.62 3.54 11.07
C ILE A 139 6.73 2.88 10.27
N VAL A 140 7.98 3.26 10.54
CA VAL A 140 9.17 2.74 9.86
C VAL A 140 9.62 1.44 10.50
N ILE A 141 10.04 0.51 9.65
CA ILE A 141 10.50 -0.82 10.00
C ILE A 141 12.00 -0.90 9.71
N GLU A 142 12.79 -1.52 10.58
CA GLU A 142 14.20 -1.78 10.29
C GLU A 142 14.31 -2.70 9.05
N PRO A 143 15.07 -2.31 8.01
CA PRO A 143 15.29 -3.16 6.85
C PRO A 143 16.22 -4.32 7.23
N THR A 144 15.65 -5.47 7.59
CA THR A 144 16.42 -6.68 7.90
C THR A 144 17.01 -7.29 6.64
N ASP A 145 18.08 -8.07 6.79
CA ASP A 145 18.69 -8.81 5.68
C ASP A 145 17.68 -9.74 4.99
N ASP A 146 16.77 -10.36 5.75
CA ASP A 146 15.70 -11.19 5.21
C ASP A 146 14.77 -10.40 4.30
N LEU A 147 14.35 -9.22 4.74
CA LEU A 147 13.42 -8.37 3.99
C LEU A 147 14.08 -7.81 2.73
N VAL A 148 15.34 -7.36 2.83
CA VAL A 148 16.11 -6.87 1.67
C VAL A 148 16.38 -7.98 0.66
N ARG A 149 16.77 -9.18 1.14
CA ARG A 149 16.96 -10.37 0.30
C ARG A 149 15.66 -10.77 -0.41
N TYR A 150 14.54 -10.76 0.30
CA TYR A 150 13.23 -11.06 -0.27
C TYR A 150 12.86 -10.09 -1.37
N GLN A 151 13.04 -8.77 -1.13
CA GLN A 151 12.83 -7.75 -2.15
C GLN A 151 13.66 -8.00 -3.40
N GLN A 152 14.98 -8.29 -3.25
CA GLN A 152 15.86 -8.55 -4.38
C GLN A 152 15.44 -9.80 -5.15
N LYS A 153 15.11 -10.89 -4.47
CA LYS A 153 14.62 -12.12 -5.12
C LYS A 153 13.34 -11.88 -5.91
N LEU A 154 12.41 -11.08 -5.37
CA LEU A 154 11.21 -10.69 -6.11
C LEU A 154 11.57 -9.95 -7.39
N ILE A 155 12.43 -8.94 -7.31
CA ILE A 155 12.87 -8.16 -8.48
C ILE A 155 13.45 -9.10 -9.55
N ASP A 156 14.35 -10.00 -9.17
CA ASP A 156 15.04 -10.89 -10.09
C ASP A 156 14.07 -11.80 -10.84
N VAL A 157 13.11 -12.41 -10.14
CA VAL A 157 12.20 -13.39 -10.76
C VAL A 157 11.06 -12.78 -11.55
N VAL A 158 10.63 -11.55 -11.22
CA VAL A 158 9.49 -10.90 -11.88
C VAL A 158 9.89 -10.00 -13.05
N THR A 159 11.16 -9.59 -13.14
CA THR A 159 11.68 -8.72 -14.21
C THR A 159 11.25 -9.13 -15.62
N PRO A 160 11.22 -10.41 -16.02
CA PRO A 160 10.80 -10.81 -17.37
C PRO A 160 9.34 -10.45 -17.71
N PHE A 161 8.49 -10.24 -16.70
CA PHE A 161 7.05 -9.95 -16.85
C PHE A 161 6.73 -8.46 -16.73
N THR A 162 7.74 -7.65 -16.39
CA THR A 162 7.57 -6.22 -16.12
C THR A 162 8.00 -5.36 -17.29
N VAL A 163 7.57 -4.10 -17.25
CA VAL A 163 8.06 -3.01 -18.10
C VAL A 163 8.48 -1.84 -17.22
N GLU A 164 9.33 -0.95 -17.76
CA GLU A 164 9.88 0.17 -16.99
C GLU A 164 8.86 1.27 -16.75
N THR A 165 7.99 1.52 -17.72
CA THR A 165 7.06 2.64 -17.70
C THR A 165 5.62 2.20 -17.96
N GLY A 166 4.68 3.01 -17.50
CA GLY A 166 3.26 2.88 -17.77
C GLY A 166 2.60 4.25 -17.86
N THR A 167 1.30 4.26 -18.04
CA THR A 167 0.48 5.48 -18.11
C THR A 167 -0.62 5.40 -17.06
N ALA A 168 -1.44 6.45 -16.95
CA ALA A 168 -2.60 6.47 -16.06
C ALA A 168 -3.55 5.27 -16.27
N SER A 169 -3.64 4.73 -17.49
CA SER A 169 -4.48 3.56 -17.80
C SER A 169 -4.02 2.26 -17.14
N ALA A 170 -2.79 2.22 -16.62
CA ALA A 170 -2.27 1.07 -15.88
C ALA A 170 -2.82 0.97 -14.43
N PHE A 171 -3.55 1.96 -13.95
CA PHE A 171 -4.04 2.08 -12.58
C PHE A 171 -5.55 1.90 -12.49
N VAL A 172 -6.03 1.58 -11.28
CA VAL A 172 -7.46 1.58 -10.97
C VAL A 172 -7.92 3.01 -10.72
N THR A 173 -8.97 3.43 -11.42
CA THR A 173 -9.69 4.67 -11.13
C THR A 173 -11.07 4.36 -10.57
N THR A 174 -11.66 5.30 -9.83
CA THR A 174 -13.04 5.24 -9.32
C THR A 174 -13.79 6.52 -9.69
N LYS A 175 -15.09 6.57 -9.45
CA LYS A 175 -15.87 7.80 -9.68
C LYS A 175 -15.41 8.95 -8.77
N GLU A 176 -14.93 8.61 -7.57
CA GLU A 176 -14.44 9.56 -6.56
C GLU A 176 -12.99 9.97 -6.81
N ASP A 177 -12.21 9.11 -7.47
CA ASP A 177 -10.79 9.33 -7.80
C ASP A 177 -10.53 8.93 -9.26
N PRO A 178 -11.02 9.75 -10.21
CA PRO A 178 -11.02 9.40 -11.63
C PRO A 178 -9.67 9.65 -12.33
N GLU A 179 -8.74 10.33 -11.67
CA GLU A 179 -7.47 10.75 -12.26
C GLU A 179 -6.29 10.12 -11.53
N ILE A 180 -5.26 9.78 -12.28
CA ILE A 180 -3.97 9.34 -11.74
C ILE A 180 -2.97 10.47 -11.97
N ASN A 181 -2.39 10.99 -10.88
CA ASN A 181 -1.42 12.07 -10.98
C ASN A 181 -0.06 11.57 -11.49
N GLN A 182 0.67 12.45 -12.17
CA GLN A 182 1.98 12.11 -12.73
C GLN A 182 2.99 11.63 -11.68
N PRO A 183 3.09 12.22 -10.48
CA PRO A 183 3.97 11.70 -9.42
C PRO A 183 3.72 10.23 -9.06
N THR A 184 2.47 9.75 -9.10
CA THR A 184 2.15 8.33 -8.87
C THR A 184 2.72 7.45 -9.98
N ILE A 185 2.57 7.88 -11.24
CA ILE A 185 3.10 7.16 -12.41
C ILE A 185 4.62 7.09 -12.33
N ASP A 186 5.27 8.21 -12.06
CA ASP A 186 6.73 8.31 -11.95
C ASP A 186 7.28 7.50 -10.77
N TYR A 187 6.56 7.45 -9.65
CA TYR A 187 6.96 6.68 -8.46
C TYR A 187 7.05 5.18 -8.78
N VAL A 188 6.04 4.61 -9.43
CA VAL A 188 6.06 3.20 -9.83
C VAL A 188 7.17 2.91 -10.84
N ALA A 189 7.39 3.79 -11.82
CA ALA A 189 8.47 3.67 -12.80
C ALA A 189 9.85 3.67 -12.14
N ASN A 190 10.02 4.48 -11.11
CA ASN A 190 11.29 4.69 -10.41
C ASN A 190 11.41 3.90 -9.10
N PHE A 191 10.49 3.01 -8.78
CA PHE A 191 10.49 2.28 -7.51
C PHE A 191 11.79 1.48 -7.32
N VAL A 192 12.19 0.67 -8.31
CA VAL A 192 13.39 -0.16 -8.18
C VAL A 192 14.66 0.68 -7.98
N PRO A 193 14.98 1.71 -8.77
CA PRO A 193 16.19 2.50 -8.55
C PRO A 193 16.17 3.34 -7.26
N ASN A 194 15.00 3.67 -6.72
CA ASN A 194 14.88 4.62 -5.60
C ASN A 194 14.45 4.00 -4.27
N GLU A 195 13.78 2.83 -4.27
CA GLU A 195 13.15 2.26 -3.07
C GLU A 195 13.67 0.83 -2.78
N THR A 196 14.88 0.48 -3.26
CA THR A 196 15.42 -0.87 -3.05
C THR A 196 16.84 -0.87 -2.51
N GLY A 197 17.29 -2.00 -2.00
CA GLY A 197 18.61 -2.20 -1.45
C GLY A 197 18.90 -1.22 -0.28
N LYS A 198 19.97 -0.44 -0.38
CA LYS A 198 20.34 0.55 0.66
C LYS A 198 19.36 1.71 0.81
N LYS A 199 18.50 1.94 -0.20
CA LYS A 199 17.46 2.99 -0.18
C LYS A 199 16.12 2.45 0.33
N PHE A 200 16.01 1.16 0.56
CA PHE A 200 14.77 0.55 1.03
C PHE A 200 14.39 1.08 2.41
N ASN A 201 13.24 1.74 2.46
CA ASN A 201 12.64 2.28 3.68
C ASN A 201 11.29 1.62 3.94
N PRO A 202 11.26 0.35 4.41
CA PRO A 202 10.01 -0.35 4.66
C PRO A 202 9.22 0.34 5.76
N HIS A 203 7.93 0.54 5.50
CA HIS A 203 7.05 1.24 6.43
C HIS A 203 5.60 0.77 6.28
N VAL A 204 4.80 1.04 7.29
CA VAL A 204 3.34 0.92 7.25
C VAL A 204 2.73 2.31 7.32
N THR A 205 2.00 2.70 6.28
CA THR A 205 1.25 3.96 6.27
C THR A 205 0.14 3.93 7.30
N ILE A 206 0.04 5.00 8.11
CA ILE A 206 -0.91 5.10 9.22
C ILE A 206 -1.92 6.24 9.09
N GLY A 207 -1.82 7.11 8.10
CA GLY A 207 -2.82 8.16 7.87
C GLY A 207 -2.24 9.53 7.58
N LEU A 208 -3.11 10.53 7.65
CA LEU A 208 -2.82 11.93 7.34
C LEU A 208 -3.00 12.81 8.58
N ALA A 209 -2.16 13.85 8.71
CA ALA A 209 -2.37 14.92 9.66
C ALA A 209 -1.69 16.22 9.18
N SER A 210 -1.89 17.34 9.91
CA SER A 210 -1.13 18.56 9.65
C SER A 210 0.35 18.34 9.92
N GLN A 211 1.22 19.00 9.16
CA GLN A 211 2.67 18.89 9.40
C GLN A 211 3.07 19.29 10.81
N ASP A 212 2.40 20.29 11.41
CA ASP A 212 2.71 20.73 12.79
C ASP A 212 2.38 19.66 13.83
N TYR A 213 1.31 18.89 13.62
CA TYR A 213 1.02 17.73 14.46
C TYR A 213 2.06 16.62 14.25
N LEU A 214 2.40 16.33 13.00
CA LEU A 214 3.35 15.28 12.67
C LEU A 214 4.76 15.58 13.19
N LYS A 215 5.21 16.84 13.14
CA LYS A 215 6.49 17.25 13.76
C LYS A 215 6.50 16.93 15.26
N LYS A 216 5.44 17.28 15.99
CA LYS A 216 5.30 16.94 17.41
C LYS A 216 5.30 15.43 17.65
N MET A 217 4.63 14.67 16.79
CA MET A 217 4.60 13.20 16.86
C MET A 217 6.00 12.59 16.66
N LEU A 218 6.86 13.18 15.81
CA LEU A 218 8.24 12.71 15.65
C LEU A 218 9.12 12.97 16.88
N ASP A 219 8.80 13.99 17.67
CA ASP A 219 9.51 14.32 18.92
C ASP A 219 9.09 13.42 20.10
N GLU A 220 8.00 12.65 19.95
CA GLU A 220 7.56 11.69 20.96
C GLU A 220 8.49 10.47 21.02
N LYS A 221 8.70 9.93 22.23
CA LYS A 221 9.39 8.66 22.40
C LYS A 221 8.58 7.55 21.71
N PHE A 222 9.17 6.92 20.71
CA PHE A 222 8.59 5.75 20.07
C PHE A 222 8.94 4.48 20.86
N GLU A 223 7.94 3.75 21.31
CA GLU A 223 8.16 2.44 21.94
C GLU A 223 8.29 1.40 20.81
N ALA A 224 9.53 0.97 20.57
CA ALA A 224 9.81 -0.02 19.53
C ALA A 224 9.15 -1.37 19.86
N PHE A 225 8.62 -2.02 18.83
CA PHE A 225 7.99 -3.33 18.96
C PHE A 225 8.36 -4.24 17.79
N THR A 226 8.15 -5.55 17.96
CA THR A 226 8.37 -6.54 16.92
C THR A 226 7.06 -7.18 16.48
N PHE A 227 7.00 -7.53 15.20
CA PHE A 227 5.86 -8.19 14.57
C PHE A 227 6.35 -9.10 13.43
N SER A 228 5.44 -9.86 12.82
CA SER A 228 5.78 -10.72 11.68
C SER A 228 4.80 -10.51 10.52
N PRO A 229 5.19 -10.76 9.27
CA PRO A 229 4.24 -10.87 8.17
C PRO A 229 3.26 -12.04 8.39
N ALA A 230 1.99 -11.83 8.08
CA ALA A 230 0.93 -12.85 8.18
C ALA A 230 0.45 -13.34 6.82
N LYS A 231 0.48 -12.45 5.81
CA LYS A 231 0.15 -12.74 4.42
C LYS A 231 1.09 -12.01 3.49
N ALA A 232 1.11 -12.45 2.24
CA ALA A 232 1.63 -11.66 1.12
C ALA A 232 0.51 -11.46 0.11
N SER A 233 0.49 -10.29 -0.52
CA SER A 233 -0.58 -9.93 -1.46
C SER A 233 -0.03 -9.14 -2.65
N VAL A 234 -0.74 -9.20 -3.78
CA VAL A 234 -0.53 -8.34 -4.94
C VAL A 234 -1.81 -7.54 -5.15
N TYR A 235 -1.66 -6.23 -5.18
CA TYR A 235 -2.75 -5.30 -5.44
C TYR A 235 -2.55 -4.55 -6.74
N HIS A 236 -3.65 -4.26 -7.43
CA HIS A 236 -3.71 -3.27 -8.48
C HIS A 236 -3.71 -1.88 -7.83
N LEU A 237 -2.77 -1.04 -8.22
CA LEU A 237 -2.59 0.29 -7.65
C LEU A 237 -3.65 1.28 -8.15
N GLY A 238 -4.02 2.19 -7.27
CA GLY A 238 -4.74 3.41 -7.59
C GLY A 238 -3.85 4.65 -7.45
N ASN A 239 -4.47 5.81 -7.47
CA ASN A 239 -3.78 7.08 -7.29
C ASN A 239 -3.05 7.13 -5.95
N PHE A 240 -1.94 7.86 -5.86
CA PHE A 240 -1.03 7.94 -4.70
C PHE A 240 -0.46 6.59 -4.26
N GLY A 241 -0.39 5.59 -5.15
CA GLY A 241 0.14 4.27 -4.82
C GLY A 241 -0.75 3.45 -3.87
N THR A 242 -2.04 3.77 -3.79
CA THR A 242 -2.98 3.04 -2.92
C THR A 242 -3.22 1.62 -3.42
N ALA A 243 -3.22 0.63 -2.52
CA ALA A 243 -3.56 -0.76 -2.81
C ALA A 243 -5.09 -0.89 -2.98
N ARG A 244 -5.59 -0.66 -4.22
CA ARG A 244 -7.02 -0.49 -4.51
C ARG A 244 -7.78 -1.79 -4.71
N LYS A 245 -7.23 -2.71 -5.49
CA LYS A 245 -7.91 -3.96 -5.84
C LYS A 245 -7.00 -5.14 -5.59
N LEU A 246 -7.41 -6.03 -4.71
CA LEU A 246 -6.69 -7.29 -4.49
C LEU A 246 -6.71 -8.13 -5.77
N LEU A 247 -5.54 -8.53 -6.24
CA LEU A 247 -5.37 -9.40 -7.40
C LEU A 247 -5.02 -10.84 -6.98
N LYS A 248 -4.15 -10.99 -5.98
CA LYS A 248 -3.69 -12.29 -5.47
C LYS A 248 -3.29 -12.18 -4.01
N SER A 249 -3.47 -13.23 -3.22
CA SER A 249 -2.94 -13.33 -1.87
C SER A 249 -2.48 -14.74 -1.53
N TRP A 250 -1.52 -14.84 -0.60
CA TRP A 250 -1.00 -16.07 -0.03
C TRP A 250 -1.03 -15.98 1.48
N GLN A 251 -1.62 -16.97 2.13
CA GLN A 251 -1.41 -17.17 3.57
C GLN A 251 0.02 -17.69 3.76
N LEU A 252 0.75 -17.11 4.68
CA LEU A 252 2.14 -17.46 4.96
C LEU A 252 2.25 -18.48 6.09
#